data_03aeb4ff7f012fda97ffbf500f1ca118
#
_entry.id   03aeb4ff7f012fda97ffbf500f1ca118
#
_cell.length_a   1.000
_cell.length_b   1.000
_cell.length_c   1.000
_cell.angle_alpha   90.00
_cell.angle_beta   90.00
_cell.angle_gamma   90.00
#
_symmetry.space_group_name_H-M   'P 1'
#
loop_
_entity.id
_entity.type
_entity.pdbx_description
1 polymer ?
#
loop_
_entity_poly.entity_id
_entity_poly.type
_entity_poly.pdbx_seq_one_letter_code
_entity_poly.pdbx_strand_id
1 'polypeptide(L)'
;MKRDIAAERVEIDAAARGKTVLTMFDETCKDVPDQSALNWKDASGSWRSLTWSEYRQEVRKVTGGLKAIGFRPGEFAVIMSRNRPEHLIADLGVLHARGVPVSLYNTLAPEQVKYIAEHCDAVVAFVENAGFLAKFEAIRDQLPKLRNIVVMDPEGVELGGRVSSWDALVASGEAEDRRHPDAFEDWRRVTPDDIATLVYTSGTTGPPKGVMEAHSNICWMAESSIAYLDRPGQKHISYLPLAHVFERFVGHYGAIRLRNLVYFCPDTSLLFAYAAEVKPTALIGVPRVWEKLEAALTAGIQADPEEQRRTAVLGAIEVGRKLVKLEQAGQAAPPELLAAAERARPVWMAIRAKVGLDECEWGITGAAPINPTVIEFFQALGIKLWEGWGMTECTVGATYNPLERIKNGTVGIADPGVEMKIAEDGEILLRGGNVMRGYYKDPKKTAETVDSEGWLHTGDVGEIDADGYLKIVDRKKELIITSGGKNISPANLEALLKQHPLVGQACVIGDRRPYVSALIVLDQEVTPVWARKAGVVFTSTAALAGHPAVRAEIQKAVDECNRHVSNVESVRRFTILPVEWTPESEELTPTLKLKRRVVSDKYEREIDEMYAREERSPAAVEAGSGAG
;
A
#
# COMPACT_ATOMS: atom_id res chain seq x y z
N MET A 1 -3.28 -16.57 26.48
CA MET A 1 -4.75 -16.64 26.69
C MET A 1 -5.40 -16.69 25.31
N LYS A 2 -6.31 -17.61 25.07
CA LYS A 2 -7.03 -17.68 23.79
C LYS A 2 -7.95 -16.46 23.73
N ARG A 3 -7.84 -15.62 22.69
CA ARG A 3 -8.69 -14.43 22.50
C ARG A 3 -10.16 -14.86 22.33
N ASP A 4 -11.07 -14.09 22.88
CA ASP A 4 -12.52 -14.25 22.68
C ASP A 4 -12.98 -13.23 21.61
N ILE A 5 -12.85 -13.63 20.35
CA ILE A 5 -13.21 -12.77 19.19
C ILE A 5 -14.68 -12.34 19.26
N ALA A 6 -15.58 -13.18 19.81
CA ALA A 6 -16.98 -12.84 19.91
C ALA A 6 -17.21 -11.71 20.94
N ALA A 7 -16.53 -11.77 22.08
CA ALA A 7 -16.59 -10.69 23.08
C ALA A 7 -15.99 -9.39 22.55
N GLU A 8 -14.81 -9.44 21.92
CA GLU A 8 -14.17 -8.29 21.26
C GLU A 8 -15.11 -7.64 20.23
N ARG A 9 -15.77 -8.47 19.42
CA ARG A 9 -16.73 -8.00 18.42
C ARG A 9 -17.89 -7.24 19.04
N VAL A 10 -18.46 -7.75 20.14
CA VAL A 10 -19.54 -7.06 20.85
C VAL A 10 -19.11 -5.68 21.34
N GLU A 11 -17.88 -5.55 21.85
CA GLU A 11 -17.33 -4.28 22.30
C GLU A 11 -17.13 -3.30 21.14
N ILE A 12 -16.55 -3.75 20.01
CA ILE A 12 -16.32 -2.92 18.84
C ILE A 12 -17.65 -2.51 18.19
N ASP A 13 -18.60 -3.44 18.03
CA ASP A 13 -19.93 -3.16 17.52
C ASP A 13 -20.65 -2.10 18.39
N ALA A 14 -20.49 -2.16 19.72
CA ALA A 14 -21.03 -1.17 20.62
C ALA A 14 -20.36 0.21 20.46
N ALA A 15 -19.02 0.23 20.31
CA ALA A 15 -18.23 1.44 20.13
C ALA A 15 -18.50 2.14 18.79
N ALA A 16 -18.71 1.36 17.71
CA ALA A 16 -18.98 1.87 16.36
C ALA A 16 -20.46 2.19 16.11
N ARG A 17 -21.36 1.76 17.00
CA ARG A 17 -22.83 1.86 16.82
C ARG A 17 -23.27 3.30 16.58
N GLY A 18 -23.98 3.51 15.46
CA GLY A 18 -24.54 4.80 15.09
C GLY A 18 -23.52 5.83 14.62
N LYS A 19 -22.23 5.49 14.61
CA LYS A 19 -21.18 6.40 14.15
C LYS A 19 -21.10 6.46 12.61
N THR A 20 -20.73 7.64 12.13
CA THR A 20 -20.34 7.90 10.75
C THR A 20 -18.96 8.56 10.75
N VAL A 21 -18.27 8.58 9.60
CA VAL A 21 -17.02 9.36 9.45
C VAL A 21 -17.23 10.82 9.86
N LEU A 22 -18.43 11.36 9.58
CA LEU A 22 -18.78 12.74 9.89
C LEU A 22 -18.95 12.98 11.39
N THR A 23 -19.56 12.04 12.13
CA THR A 23 -19.65 12.13 13.59
C THR A 23 -18.27 12.00 14.23
N MET A 24 -17.40 11.10 13.76
CA MET A 24 -16.01 11.00 14.23
C MET A 24 -15.24 12.29 14.01
N PHE A 25 -15.42 12.92 12.82
CA PHE A 25 -14.78 14.19 12.51
C PHE A 25 -15.28 15.32 13.42
N ASP A 26 -16.59 15.43 13.62
CA ASP A 26 -17.20 16.44 14.50
C ASP A 26 -16.74 16.27 15.96
N GLU A 27 -16.67 15.02 16.45
CA GLU A 27 -16.13 14.67 17.78
C GLU A 27 -14.67 15.13 17.91
N THR A 28 -13.82 14.75 16.96
CA THR A 28 -12.39 15.11 16.99
C THR A 28 -12.16 16.63 16.93
N CYS A 29 -12.91 17.35 16.09
CA CYS A 29 -12.83 18.80 16.03
C CYS A 29 -13.27 19.49 17.33
N LYS A 30 -14.15 18.89 18.11
CA LYS A 30 -14.56 19.39 19.43
C LYS A 30 -13.56 19.05 20.53
N ASP A 31 -12.99 17.85 20.48
CA ASP A 31 -12.11 17.35 21.53
C ASP A 31 -10.74 18.02 21.52
N VAL A 32 -10.17 18.25 20.32
CA VAL A 32 -8.82 18.78 20.14
C VAL A 32 -8.76 19.92 19.08
N PRO A 33 -9.60 20.99 19.24
CA PRO A 33 -9.80 22.01 18.21
C PRO A 33 -8.51 22.71 17.76
N ASP A 34 -7.59 22.94 18.69
CA ASP A 34 -6.38 23.72 18.49
C ASP A 34 -5.16 22.85 18.11
N GLN A 35 -5.31 21.51 18.14
CA GLN A 35 -4.24 20.60 17.70
C GLN A 35 -4.10 20.68 16.17
N SER A 36 -2.86 20.68 15.68
CA SER A 36 -2.58 20.58 14.25
C SER A 36 -3.14 19.26 13.69
N ALA A 37 -3.84 19.36 12.57
CA ALA A 37 -4.43 18.21 11.87
C ALA A 37 -3.70 17.94 10.55
N LEU A 38 -3.64 18.96 9.67
CA LEU A 38 -3.09 18.86 8.32
C LEU A 38 -1.87 19.76 8.19
N ASN A 39 -0.77 19.21 7.67
CA ASN A 39 0.50 19.90 7.54
C ASN A 39 1.07 19.71 6.13
N TRP A 40 1.52 20.78 5.47
CA TRP A 40 2.08 20.73 4.13
C TRP A 40 3.13 21.80 3.91
N LYS A 41 3.93 21.68 2.87
CA LYS A 41 4.84 22.73 2.42
C LYS A 41 4.18 23.58 1.35
N ASP A 42 4.26 24.90 1.52
CA ASP A 42 3.86 25.84 0.48
C ASP A 42 4.90 25.93 -0.66
N ALA A 43 4.64 26.75 -1.68
CA ALA A 43 5.53 26.94 -2.82
C ALA A 43 6.94 27.47 -2.44
N SER A 44 7.08 28.11 -1.26
CA SER A 44 8.38 28.53 -0.73
C SER A 44 9.15 27.42 -0.01
N GLY A 45 8.53 26.23 0.17
CA GLY A 45 9.05 25.14 0.97
C GLY A 45 8.83 25.30 2.47
N SER A 46 8.07 26.31 2.91
CA SER A 46 7.75 26.55 4.31
C SER A 46 6.57 25.70 4.76
N TRP A 47 6.65 25.13 5.98
CA TRP A 47 5.56 24.39 6.57
C TRP A 47 4.34 25.29 6.87
N ARG A 48 3.18 24.83 6.48
CA ARG A 48 1.86 25.35 6.81
C ARG A 48 1.07 24.28 7.53
N SER A 49 0.10 24.70 8.34
CA SER A 49 -0.77 23.77 9.04
C SER A 49 -2.19 24.32 9.15
N LEU A 50 -3.14 23.40 9.28
CA LEU A 50 -4.50 23.66 9.76
C LEU A 50 -4.69 22.88 11.06
N THR A 51 -5.28 23.53 12.05
CA THR A 51 -5.82 22.89 13.24
C THR A 51 -7.11 22.14 12.90
N TRP A 52 -7.60 21.27 13.77
CA TRP A 52 -8.88 20.58 13.57
C TRP A 52 -10.06 21.56 13.42
N SER A 53 -10.03 22.68 14.15
CA SER A 53 -11.03 23.75 14.03
C SER A 53 -10.98 24.42 12.65
N GLU A 54 -9.78 24.79 12.17
CA GLU A 54 -9.58 25.39 10.84
C GLU A 54 -9.95 24.40 9.74
N TYR A 55 -9.54 23.13 9.87
CA TYR A 55 -9.89 22.07 8.93
C TYR A 55 -11.42 21.95 8.77
N ARG A 56 -12.16 21.97 9.89
CA ARG A 56 -13.64 21.97 9.86
C ARG A 56 -14.21 23.17 9.11
N GLN A 57 -13.59 24.36 9.28
CA GLN A 57 -14.02 25.58 8.56
C GLN A 57 -13.83 25.45 7.06
N GLU A 58 -12.67 24.93 6.62
CA GLU A 58 -12.42 24.70 5.20
C GLU A 58 -13.39 23.66 4.60
N VAL A 59 -13.64 22.56 5.31
CA VAL A 59 -14.67 21.56 4.92
C VAL A 59 -16.05 22.21 4.80
N ARG A 60 -16.43 23.10 5.72
CA ARG A 60 -17.71 23.82 5.68
C ARG A 60 -17.83 24.69 4.43
N LYS A 61 -16.76 25.42 4.07
CA LYS A 61 -16.73 26.26 2.87
C LYS A 61 -16.89 25.41 1.61
N VAL A 62 -16.15 24.31 1.49
CA VAL A 62 -16.25 23.40 0.33
C VAL A 62 -17.64 22.76 0.24
N THR A 63 -18.22 22.36 1.37
CA THR A 63 -19.60 21.85 1.43
C THR A 63 -20.62 22.86 0.90
N GLY A 64 -20.51 24.11 1.33
CA GLY A 64 -21.35 25.21 0.83
C GLY A 64 -21.15 25.46 -0.66
N GLY A 65 -19.90 25.44 -1.13
CA GLY A 65 -19.53 25.57 -2.54
C GLY A 65 -20.13 24.49 -3.41
N LEU A 66 -20.08 23.23 -2.96
CA LEU A 66 -20.73 22.12 -3.64
C LEU A 66 -22.25 22.30 -3.76
N LYS A 67 -22.91 22.73 -2.68
CA LYS A 67 -24.35 23.06 -2.72
C LYS A 67 -24.65 24.21 -3.67
N ALA A 68 -23.82 25.26 -3.68
CA ALA A 68 -23.99 26.41 -4.57
C ALA A 68 -23.88 26.05 -6.06
N ILE A 69 -23.01 25.08 -6.42
CA ILE A 69 -22.92 24.58 -7.80
C ILE A 69 -23.94 23.47 -8.12
N GLY A 70 -24.89 23.21 -7.22
CA GLY A 70 -26.00 22.28 -7.44
C GLY A 70 -25.66 20.82 -7.23
N PHE A 71 -24.64 20.49 -6.43
CA PHE A 71 -24.36 19.12 -5.98
C PHE A 71 -25.45 18.64 -5.03
N ARG A 72 -25.94 17.42 -5.23
CA ARG A 72 -27.10 16.87 -4.52
C ARG A 72 -26.71 15.65 -3.68
N PRO A 73 -27.48 15.35 -2.62
CA PRO A 73 -27.32 14.11 -1.86
C PRO A 73 -27.33 12.86 -2.74
N GLY A 74 -26.39 11.94 -2.49
CA GLY A 74 -26.21 10.70 -3.24
C GLY A 74 -25.44 10.82 -4.55
N GLU A 75 -25.05 12.03 -4.96
CA GLU A 75 -24.19 12.21 -6.13
C GLU A 75 -22.73 11.89 -5.82
N PHE A 76 -21.97 11.56 -6.86
CA PHE A 76 -20.56 11.21 -6.77
C PHE A 76 -19.65 12.36 -7.22
N ALA A 77 -18.54 12.53 -6.51
CA ALA A 77 -17.46 13.41 -6.93
C ALA A 77 -16.16 12.62 -7.04
N VAL A 78 -15.43 12.77 -8.14
CA VAL A 78 -14.09 12.18 -8.28
C VAL A 78 -13.02 13.18 -7.88
N ILE A 79 -11.93 12.71 -7.27
CA ILE A 79 -10.81 13.55 -6.80
C ILE A 79 -9.52 12.98 -7.40
N MET A 80 -8.79 13.78 -8.18
CA MET A 80 -7.52 13.40 -8.81
C MET A 80 -6.44 14.42 -8.50
N SER A 81 -5.68 14.18 -7.46
CA SER A 81 -4.57 15.01 -7.02
C SER A 81 -3.51 14.17 -6.33
N ARG A 82 -2.31 14.72 -6.20
CA ARG A 82 -1.30 14.21 -5.26
C ARG A 82 -1.78 14.44 -3.82
N ASN A 83 -1.02 13.92 -2.86
CA ASN A 83 -1.34 14.10 -1.44
C ASN A 83 -1.17 15.56 -1.04
N ARG A 84 -2.29 16.18 -0.67
CA ARG A 84 -2.40 17.60 -0.30
C ARG A 84 -3.65 17.85 0.55
N PRO A 85 -3.71 18.93 1.38
CA PRO A 85 -4.85 19.16 2.26
C PRO A 85 -6.18 19.31 1.50
N GLU A 86 -6.19 19.94 0.32
CA GLU A 86 -7.42 20.13 -0.46
C GLU A 86 -8.07 18.80 -0.89
N HIS A 87 -7.30 17.71 -1.02
CA HIS A 87 -7.86 16.38 -1.30
C HIS A 87 -8.76 15.92 -0.15
N LEU A 88 -8.26 16.01 1.09
CA LEU A 88 -9.01 15.57 2.27
C LEU A 88 -10.17 16.52 2.59
N ILE A 89 -9.98 17.82 2.35
CA ILE A 89 -11.02 18.84 2.51
C ILE A 89 -12.14 18.61 1.50
N ALA A 90 -11.81 18.31 0.22
CA ALA A 90 -12.79 17.99 -0.80
C ALA A 90 -13.56 16.71 -0.45
N ASP A 91 -12.86 15.68 0.00
CA ASP A 91 -13.44 14.40 0.41
C ASP A 91 -14.51 14.58 1.51
N LEU A 92 -14.12 15.21 2.61
CA LEU A 92 -15.06 15.51 3.70
C LEU A 92 -16.14 16.52 3.28
N GLY A 93 -15.81 17.47 2.39
CA GLY A 93 -16.80 18.41 1.84
C GLY A 93 -17.90 17.70 1.07
N VAL A 94 -17.54 16.70 0.26
CA VAL A 94 -18.49 15.84 -0.46
C VAL A 94 -19.33 15.02 0.50
N LEU A 95 -18.72 14.41 1.52
CA LEU A 95 -19.45 13.67 2.55
C LEU A 95 -20.43 14.57 3.33
N HIS A 96 -20.03 15.79 3.71
CA HIS A 96 -20.92 16.74 4.39
C HIS A 96 -22.04 17.25 3.48
N ALA A 97 -21.82 17.27 2.16
CA ALA A 97 -22.88 17.51 1.16
C ALA A 97 -23.76 16.27 0.93
N ARG A 98 -23.56 15.19 1.69
CA ARG A 98 -24.24 13.90 1.61
C ARG A 98 -24.00 13.18 0.27
N GLY A 99 -22.84 13.40 -0.35
CA GLY A 99 -22.39 12.69 -1.55
C GLY A 99 -21.34 11.65 -1.23
N VAL A 100 -20.79 11.05 -2.28
CA VAL A 100 -19.80 9.99 -2.20
C VAL A 100 -18.52 10.40 -2.93
N PRO A 101 -17.41 10.63 -2.23
CA PRO A 101 -16.11 10.92 -2.83
C PRO A 101 -15.45 9.65 -3.36
N VAL A 102 -14.78 9.77 -4.52
CA VAL A 102 -14.04 8.70 -5.18
C VAL A 102 -12.66 9.20 -5.58
N SER A 103 -11.62 8.76 -4.89
CA SER A 103 -10.26 9.13 -5.24
C SER A 103 -9.74 8.33 -6.44
N LEU A 104 -9.07 9.02 -7.37
CA LEU A 104 -8.46 8.45 -8.56
C LEU A 104 -6.95 8.40 -8.42
N TYR A 105 -6.32 7.32 -8.91
CA TYR A 105 -4.87 7.26 -8.98
C TYR A 105 -4.32 8.30 -9.97
N ASN A 106 -3.25 8.97 -9.59
CA ASN A 106 -2.59 10.03 -10.37
C ASN A 106 -2.06 9.54 -11.73
N THR A 107 -1.70 8.26 -11.78
CA THR A 107 -1.10 7.59 -12.95
C THR A 107 -2.12 7.10 -13.98
N LEU A 108 -3.43 7.20 -13.70
CA LEU A 108 -4.46 6.75 -14.64
C LEU A 108 -4.40 7.53 -15.96
N ALA A 109 -4.47 6.79 -17.06
CA ALA A 109 -4.66 7.34 -18.39
C ALA A 109 -6.10 7.88 -18.58
N PRO A 110 -6.36 8.78 -19.54
CA PRO A 110 -7.69 9.36 -19.76
C PRO A 110 -8.81 8.32 -19.89
N GLU A 111 -8.62 7.23 -20.61
CA GLU A 111 -9.63 6.16 -20.78
C GLU A 111 -9.97 5.45 -19.46
N GLN A 112 -8.99 5.30 -18.58
CA GLN A 112 -9.21 4.73 -17.24
C GLN A 112 -9.96 5.71 -16.33
N VAL A 113 -9.63 7.00 -16.42
CA VAL A 113 -10.37 8.08 -15.74
C VAL A 113 -11.82 8.09 -16.20
N LYS A 114 -12.03 8.02 -17.53
CA LYS A 114 -13.37 7.91 -18.13
C LYS A 114 -14.15 6.76 -17.55
N TYR A 115 -13.55 5.55 -17.56
CA TYR A 115 -14.24 4.36 -17.07
C TYR A 115 -14.75 4.55 -15.63
N ILE A 116 -13.90 5.05 -14.73
CA ILE A 116 -14.29 5.22 -13.32
C ILE A 116 -15.35 6.31 -13.17
N ALA A 117 -15.13 7.48 -13.79
CA ALA A 117 -16.04 8.62 -13.68
C ALA A 117 -17.44 8.31 -14.28
N GLU A 118 -17.49 7.56 -15.40
CA GLU A 118 -18.72 7.09 -16.01
C GLU A 118 -19.40 6.01 -15.15
N HIS A 119 -18.63 5.02 -14.66
CA HIS A 119 -19.16 3.92 -13.87
C HIS A 119 -19.80 4.40 -12.56
N CYS A 120 -19.20 5.39 -11.87
CA CYS A 120 -19.79 5.97 -10.66
C CYS A 120 -20.75 7.14 -10.94
N ASP A 121 -21.00 7.49 -12.21
CA ASP A 121 -21.87 8.62 -12.59
C ASP A 121 -21.42 9.95 -11.96
N ALA A 122 -20.12 10.22 -11.91
CA ALA A 122 -19.57 11.41 -11.28
C ALA A 122 -20.11 12.71 -11.92
N VAL A 123 -20.50 13.65 -11.08
CA VAL A 123 -21.04 14.94 -11.51
C VAL A 123 -20.09 16.12 -11.25
N VAL A 124 -19.13 15.94 -10.35
CA VAL A 124 -18.05 16.89 -10.03
C VAL A 124 -16.71 16.16 -10.09
N ALA A 125 -15.70 16.82 -10.64
CA ALA A 125 -14.31 16.39 -10.53
C ALA A 125 -13.49 17.46 -9.81
N PHE A 126 -12.72 17.08 -8.83
CA PHE A 126 -11.65 17.89 -8.25
C PHE A 126 -10.33 17.45 -8.88
N VAL A 127 -9.58 18.36 -9.44
CA VAL A 127 -8.28 18.09 -10.07
C VAL A 127 -7.22 19.02 -9.53
N GLU A 128 -5.99 18.52 -9.38
CA GLU A 128 -4.93 19.34 -8.79
C GLU A 128 -4.55 20.54 -9.67
N ASN A 129 -4.22 20.32 -10.95
CA ASN A 129 -3.62 21.31 -11.82
C ASN A 129 -3.96 21.09 -13.30
N ALA A 130 -3.36 21.90 -14.18
CA ALA A 130 -3.56 21.80 -15.64
C ALA A 130 -3.25 20.40 -16.21
N GLY A 131 -2.24 19.69 -15.69
CA GLY A 131 -1.87 18.34 -16.15
C GLY A 131 -2.95 17.30 -15.86
N PHE A 132 -3.57 17.36 -14.70
CA PHE A 132 -4.69 16.50 -14.35
C PHE A 132 -5.98 16.91 -15.06
N LEU A 133 -6.20 18.23 -15.21
CA LEU A 133 -7.34 18.74 -16.00
C LEU A 133 -7.30 18.22 -17.43
N ALA A 134 -6.14 18.22 -18.08
CA ALA A 134 -5.98 17.73 -19.46
C ALA A 134 -6.49 16.31 -19.66
N LYS A 135 -6.39 15.43 -18.64
CA LYS A 135 -6.92 14.06 -18.71
C LYS A 135 -8.46 14.05 -18.82
N PHE A 136 -9.16 14.97 -18.14
CA PHE A 136 -10.60 15.11 -18.20
C PHE A 136 -11.06 15.82 -19.49
N GLU A 137 -10.31 16.82 -19.95
CA GLU A 137 -10.61 17.52 -21.20
C GLU A 137 -10.50 16.57 -22.41
N ALA A 138 -9.54 15.63 -22.42
CA ALA A 138 -9.38 14.63 -23.48
C ALA A 138 -10.61 13.70 -23.63
N ILE A 139 -11.43 13.56 -22.59
CA ILE A 139 -12.60 12.67 -22.54
C ILE A 139 -13.91 13.44 -22.28
N ARG A 140 -13.86 14.77 -22.36
CA ARG A 140 -14.92 15.69 -21.94
C ARG A 140 -16.30 15.35 -22.51
N ASP A 141 -16.37 15.09 -23.81
CA ASP A 141 -17.63 14.82 -24.52
C ASP A 141 -18.18 13.42 -24.20
N GLN A 142 -17.36 12.56 -23.60
CA GLN A 142 -17.71 11.20 -23.20
C GLN A 142 -18.23 11.12 -21.75
N LEU A 143 -18.20 12.24 -21.00
CA LEU A 143 -18.69 12.34 -19.62
C LEU A 143 -19.88 13.33 -19.52
N PRO A 144 -21.05 12.97 -20.05
CA PRO A 144 -22.20 13.90 -20.11
C PRO A 144 -22.76 14.27 -18.73
N LYS A 145 -22.55 13.42 -17.70
CA LYS A 145 -23.01 13.69 -16.33
C LYS A 145 -22.07 14.63 -15.55
N LEU A 146 -20.81 14.74 -15.96
CA LEU A 146 -19.82 15.60 -15.30
C LEU A 146 -20.17 17.07 -15.62
N ARG A 147 -20.67 17.79 -14.60
CA ARG A 147 -21.15 19.17 -14.73
C ARG A 147 -20.09 20.22 -14.40
N ASN A 148 -19.25 19.92 -13.42
CA ASN A 148 -18.26 20.86 -12.90
C ASN A 148 -16.89 20.16 -12.71
N ILE A 149 -15.82 20.91 -13.02
CA ILE A 149 -14.44 20.52 -12.72
C ILE A 149 -13.84 21.65 -11.88
N VAL A 150 -13.38 21.34 -10.68
CA VAL A 150 -12.75 22.28 -9.76
C VAL A 150 -11.25 22.06 -9.76
N VAL A 151 -10.48 23.08 -10.14
CA VAL A 151 -9.02 23.03 -10.20
C VAL A 151 -8.44 23.65 -8.93
N MET A 152 -7.63 22.85 -8.19
CA MET A 152 -7.05 23.27 -6.91
C MET A 152 -5.93 24.29 -7.11
N ASP A 153 -5.10 24.08 -8.13
CA ASP A 153 -4.03 24.98 -8.54
C ASP A 153 -4.25 25.41 -9.99
N PRO A 154 -4.89 26.57 -10.22
CA PRO A 154 -5.34 27.00 -11.54
C PRO A 154 -4.25 27.68 -12.38
N GLU A 155 -2.97 27.63 -12.00
CA GLU A 155 -1.90 28.23 -12.79
C GLU A 155 -1.88 27.64 -14.21
N GLY A 156 -1.94 28.51 -15.22
CA GLY A 156 -1.97 28.11 -16.63
C GLY A 156 -3.29 27.49 -17.09
N VAL A 157 -4.37 27.57 -16.31
CA VAL A 157 -5.69 27.03 -16.65
C VAL A 157 -6.63 28.13 -17.12
N GLU A 158 -7.31 27.89 -18.25
CA GLU A 158 -8.42 28.73 -18.69
C GLU A 158 -9.68 28.37 -17.88
N LEU A 159 -10.14 29.31 -17.04
CA LEU A 159 -11.34 29.15 -16.22
C LEU A 159 -12.59 29.60 -16.99
N GLY A 160 -13.69 28.89 -16.81
CA GLY A 160 -14.98 29.19 -17.41
C GLY A 160 -15.74 27.94 -17.85
N GLY A 161 -17.01 28.10 -18.23
CA GLY A 161 -17.88 26.98 -18.57
C GLY A 161 -18.06 26.00 -17.41
N ARG A 162 -17.50 24.80 -17.54
CA ARG A 162 -17.52 23.76 -16.49
C ARG A 162 -16.33 23.83 -15.54
N VAL A 163 -15.31 24.63 -15.85
CA VAL A 163 -14.04 24.68 -15.09
C VAL A 163 -14.02 25.90 -14.20
N SER A 164 -13.84 25.68 -12.92
CA SER A 164 -13.70 26.73 -11.90
C SER A 164 -12.45 26.49 -11.02
N SER A 165 -11.98 27.53 -10.34
CA SER A 165 -10.91 27.38 -9.37
C SER A 165 -11.43 26.93 -8.01
N TRP A 166 -10.54 26.36 -7.21
CA TRP A 166 -10.79 26.06 -5.79
C TRP A 166 -11.25 27.29 -5.02
N ASP A 167 -10.57 28.42 -5.19
CA ASP A 167 -10.91 29.67 -4.51
C ASP A 167 -12.31 30.17 -4.87
N ALA A 168 -12.73 30.00 -6.12
CA ALA A 168 -14.09 30.35 -6.55
C ALA A 168 -15.15 29.46 -5.89
N LEU A 169 -14.86 28.15 -5.74
CA LEU A 169 -15.73 27.23 -5.02
C LEU A 169 -15.84 27.63 -3.55
N VAL A 170 -14.72 27.88 -2.89
CA VAL A 170 -14.65 28.30 -1.47
C VAL A 170 -15.40 29.61 -1.25
N ALA A 171 -15.18 30.63 -2.09
CA ALA A 171 -15.90 31.90 -2.02
C ALA A 171 -17.42 31.75 -2.21
N SER A 172 -17.85 30.86 -3.14
CA SER A 172 -19.25 30.51 -3.32
C SER A 172 -19.83 29.84 -2.08
N GLY A 173 -19.02 28.97 -1.43
CA GLY A 173 -19.41 28.29 -0.20
C GLY A 173 -19.58 29.24 0.98
N GLU A 174 -18.69 30.20 1.15
CA GLU A 174 -18.83 31.24 2.18
C GLU A 174 -20.07 32.11 1.94
N ALA A 175 -20.41 32.38 0.68
CA ALA A 175 -21.63 33.12 0.36
C ALA A 175 -22.88 32.28 0.62
N GLU A 176 -22.87 30.99 0.34
CA GLU A 176 -23.96 30.06 0.61
C GLU A 176 -24.18 29.86 2.10
N ASP A 177 -23.10 29.71 2.86
CA ASP A 177 -23.13 29.55 4.32
C ASP A 177 -23.73 30.78 5.03
N ARG A 178 -23.44 32.01 4.53
CA ARG A 178 -24.07 33.25 5.03
C ARG A 178 -25.55 33.29 4.75
N ARG A 179 -26.02 32.74 3.64
CA ARG A 179 -27.46 32.71 3.27
C ARG A 179 -28.23 31.60 3.98
N HIS A 180 -27.56 30.46 4.20
CA HIS A 180 -28.16 29.25 4.72
C HIS A 180 -27.27 28.60 5.79
N PRO A 181 -27.05 29.24 6.96
CA PRO A 181 -26.08 28.77 7.97
C PRO A 181 -26.39 27.38 8.53
N ASP A 182 -27.66 26.98 8.53
CA ASP A 182 -28.07 25.66 9.02
C ASP A 182 -27.89 24.56 7.96
N ALA A 183 -27.68 24.92 6.70
CA ALA A 183 -27.55 23.94 5.62
C ALA A 183 -26.31 23.04 5.78
N PHE A 184 -25.26 23.52 6.47
CA PHE A 184 -24.11 22.68 6.79
C PHE A 184 -24.50 21.49 7.65
N GLU A 185 -25.43 21.63 8.57
CA GLU A 185 -25.84 20.57 9.51
C GLU A 185 -26.65 19.43 8.88
N ASP A 186 -26.97 19.51 7.57
CA ASP A 186 -27.66 18.45 6.82
C ASP A 186 -26.91 17.10 6.85
N TRP A 187 -25.59 17.11 7.06
CA TRP A 187 -24.78 15.90 7.21
C TRP A 187 -25.27 15.00 8.35
N ARG A 188 -25.98 15.54 9.35
CA ARG A 188 -26.57 14.76 10.46
C ARG A 188 -27.64 13.76 10.02
N ARG A 189 -28.09 13.86 8.75
CA ARG A 189 -29.00 12.89 8.12
C ARG A 189 -28.27 11.70 7.51
N VAL A 190 -26.94 11.73 7.44
CA VAL A 190 -26.11 10.60 6.98
C VAL A 190 -26.18 9.51 8.02
N THR A 191 -26.43 8.29 7.56
CA THR A 191 -26.54 7.10 8.41
C THR A 191 -25.30 6.22 8.30
N PRO A 192 -25.03 5.32 9.26
CA PRO A 192 -23.93 4.37 9.18
C PRO A 192 -23.97 3.47 7.94
N ASP A 193 -25.17 3.22 7.38
CA ASP A 193 -25.36 2.36 6.22
C ASP A 193 -25.16 3.07 4.88
N ASP A 194 -25.09 4.40 4.87
CA ASP A 194 -24.78 5.16 3.66
C ASP A 194 -23.34 4.86 3.21
N ILE A 195 -23.14 4.87 1.89
CA ILE A 195 -21.81 4.65 1.32
C ILE A 195 -20.95 5.89 1.55
N ALA A 196 -19.84 5.71 2.25
CA ALA A 196 -18.86 6.76 2.52
C ALA A 196 -17.92 6.96 1.33
N THR A 197 -17.53 5.90 0.64
CA THR A 197 -16.63 6.02 -0.50
C THR A 197 -16.71 4.79 -1.41
N LEU A 198 -16.29 4.97 -2.68
CA LEU A 198 -15.92 3.86 -3.56
C LEU A 198 -14.40 3.83 -3.71
N VAL A 199 -13.82 2.65 -3.46
CA VAL A 199 -12.40 2.41 -3.73
C VAL A 199 -12.28 1.48 -4.93
N TYR A 200 -11.70 1.97 -6.03
CA TYR A 200 -11.55 1.16 -7.25
C TYR A 200 -10.31 0.30 -7.18
N THR A 201 -10.52 -1.02 -7.28
CA THR A 201 -9.44 -2.01 -7.32
C THR A 201 -9.22 -2.52 -8.73
N SER A 202 -7.96 -2.57 -9.17
CA SER A 202 -7.59 -3.27 -10.40
C SER A 202 -7.57 -4.77 -10.10
N GLY A 203 -8.66 -5.48 -10.42
CA GLY A 203 -8.64 -6.94 -10.37
C GLY A 203 -7.59 -7.52 -11.33
N THR A 204 -7.10 -8.73 -11.06
CA THR A 204 -6.20 -9.47 -11.97
C THR A 204 -6.86 -9.79 -13.31
N THR A 205 -8.18 -9.69 -13.40
CA THR A 205 -8.96 -9.98 -14.60
C THR A 205 -10.13 -8.99 -14.74
N GLY A 206 -10.17 -8.25 -15.85
CA GLY A 206 -11.28 -7.35 -16.20
C GLY A 206 -11.11 -5.89 -15.72
N PRO A 207 -12.12 -5.05 -15.93
CA PRO A 207 -12.10 -3.63 -15.56
C PRO A 207 -12.07 -3.46 -14.04
N PRO A 208 -11.58 -2.30 -13.54
CA PRO A 208 -11.58 -1.98 -12.12
C PRO A 208 -12.99 -2.06 -11.50
N LYS A 209 -13.07 -2.57 -10.27
CA LYS A 209 -14.32 -2.68 -9.51
C LYS A 209 -14.37 -1.65 -8.41
N GLY A 210 -15.49 -0.97 -8.25
CA GLY A 210 -15.73 -0.04 -7.15
C GLY A 210 -16.19 -0.79 -5.90
N VAL A 211 -15.32 -0.93 -4.93
CA VAL A 211 -15.66 -1.49 -3.60
C VAL A 211 -16.44 -0.44 -2.82
N MET A 212 -17.63 -0.80 -2.35
CA MET A 212 -18.49 0.08 -1.54
C MET A 212 -18.12 -0.03 -0.06
N GLU A 213 -17.56 1.02 0.48
CA GLU A 213 -17.32 1.15 1.91
C GLU A 213 -18.37 2.07 2.54
N ALA A 214 -19.19 1.52 3.45
CA ALA A 214 -20.14 2.30 4.22
C ALA A 214 -19.45 3.03 5.38
N HIS A 215 -20.09 4.07 5.90
CA HIS A 215 -19.58 4.74 7.09
C HIS A 215 -19.39 3.77 8.25
N SER A 216 -20.29 2.80 8.42
CA SER A 216 -20.18 1.76 9.45
C SER A 216 -18.93 0.89 9.30
N ASN A 217 -18.53 0.52 8.09
CA ASN A 217 -17.32 -0.28 7.86
C ASN A 217 -16.06 0.47 8.33
N ILE A 218 -15.96 1.74 7.93
CA ILE A 218 -14.83 2.61 8.28
C ILE A 218 -14.77 2.86 9.81
N CYS A 219 -15.91 3.19 10.42
CA CYS A 219 -15.98 3.44 11.87
C CYS A 219 -15.65 2.17 12.66
N TRP A 220 -16.19 1.02 12.23
CA TRP A 220 -15.91 -0.27 12.84
C TRP A 220 -14.42 -0.61 12.80
N MET A 221 -13.79 -0.44 11.62
CA MET A 221 -12.36 -0.67 11.47
C MET A 221 -11.52 0.29 12.31
N ALA A 222 -11.95 1.55 12.46
CA ALA A 222 -11.27 2.52 13.31
C ALA A 222 -11.32 2.11 14.79
N GLU A 223 -12.46 1.64 15.29
CA GLU A 223 -12.58 1.14 16.67
C GLU A 223 -11.82 -0.18 16.88
N SER A 224 -11.81 -1.08 15.89
CA SER A 224 -10.98 -2.29 15.89
C SER A 224 -9.48 -1.93 15.98
N SER A 225 -9.03 -0.95 15.19
CA SER A 225 -7.62 -0.50 15.20
C SER A 225 -7.20 0.07 16.55
N ILE A 226 -8.08 0.83 17.22
CA ILE A 226 -7.79 1.38 18.56
C ILE A 226 -7.63 0.28 19.61
N ALA A 227 -8.36 -0.82 19.49
CA ALA A 227 -8.28 -1.91 20.45
C ALA A 227 -6.88 -2.54 20.56
N TYR A 228 -6.02 -2.37 19.52
CA TYR A 228 -4.63 -2.83 19.56
C TYR A 228 -3.60 -1.71 19.42
N LEU A 229 -3.98 -0.53 18.94
CA LEU A 229 -3.08 0.60 18.68
C LEU A 229 -3.70 1.91 19.18
N ASP A 230 -3.97 1.99 20.51
CA ASP A 230 -4.46 3.22 21.15
C ASP A 230 -3.30 4.21 21.35
N ARG A 231 -2.88 4.86 20.27
CA ARG A 231 -1.80 5.85 20.25
C ARG A 231 -2.24 7.08 19.46
N PRO A 232 -3.05 7.97 20.07
CA PRO A 232 -3.51 9.18 19.41
C PRO A 232 -2.38 10.21 19.22
N GLY A 233 -2.56 11.07 18.22
CA GLY A 233 -1.64 12.19 17.98
C GLY A 233 -0.33 11.82 17.31
N GLN A 234 -0.28 10.69 16.59
CA GLN A 234 0.90 10.28 15.85
C GLN A 234 1.20 11.24 14.69
N LYS A 235 2.49 11.49 14.43
CA LYS A 235 2.93 12.17 13.21
C LYS A 235 2.99 11.15 12.07
N HIS A 236 2.07 11.28 11.12
CA HIS A 236 2.00 10.44 9.93
C HIS A 236 2.41 11.22 8.68
N ILE A 237 3.31 10.67 7.85
CA ILE A 237 3.62 11.24 6.53
C ILE A 237 2.71 10.56 5.50
N SER A 238 1.81 11.34 4.92
CA SER A 238 0.90 10.92 3.85
C SER A 238 1.59 11.05 2.50
N TYR A 239 2.00 9.93 1.91
CA TYR A 239 2.71 9.87 0.64
C TYR A 239 2.23 8.74 -0.29
N LEU A 240 1.54 7.74 0.25
CA LEU A 240 0.91 6.70 -0.56
C LEU A 240 -0.35 7.26 -1.24
N PRO A 241 -0.78 6.70 -2.39
CA PRO A 241 -1.95 7.23 -3.09
C PRO A 241 -3.22 7.15 -2.24
N LEU A 242 -3.94 8.27 -2.08
CA LEU A 242 -5.24 8.35 -1.37
C LEU A 242 -6.36 7.58 -2.10
N ALA A 243 -6.13 7.18 -3.35
CA ALA A 243 -7.00 6.25 -4.08
C ALA A 243 -6.86 4.79 -3.60
N HIS A 244 -5.82 4.46 -2.84
CA HIS A 244 -5.63 3.14 -2.26
C HIS A 244 -6.22 3.10 -0.85
N VAL A 245 -6.96 2.04 -0.52
CA VAL A 245 -7.64 1.89 0.77
C VAL A 245 -6.71 2.08 1.97
N PHE A 246 -5.45 1.65 1.86
CA PHE A 246 -4.48 1.75 2.95
C PHE A 246 -4.23 3.20 3.35
N GLU A 247 -3.82 4.07 2.41
CA GLU A 247 -3.60 5.48 2.70
C GLU A 247 -4.93 6.21 3.00
N ARG A 248 -6.00 5.85 2.27
CA ARG A 248 -7.33 6.42 2.50
C ARG A 248 -7.83 6.17 3.92
N PHE A 249 -7.51 5.03 4.51
CA PHE A 249 -7.82 4.77 5.91
C PHE A 249 -6.78 5.42 6.83
N VAL A 250 -5.49 5.09 6.70
CA VAL A 250 -4.47 5.47 7.67
C VAL A 250 -4.17 6.98 7.65
N GLY A 251 -4.07 7.57 6.46
CA GLY A 251 -3.78 9.00 6.26
C GLY A 251 -5.02 9.91 6.30
N HIS A 252 -6.23 9.33 6.34
CA HIS A 252 -7.46 10.11 6.32
C HIS A 252 -8.47 9.64 7.38
N TYR A 253 -9.30 8.63 7.12
CA TYR A 253 -10.42 8.31 8.02
C TYR A 253 -9.98 7.79 9.40
N GLY A 254 -9.01 6.91 9.47
CA GLY A 254 -8.42 6.44 10.73
C GLY A 254 -7.63 7.55 11.44
N ALA A 255 -6.97 8.44 10.66
CA ALA A 255 -6.27 9.60 11.21
C ALA A 255 -7.22 10.54 11.98
N ILE A 256 -8.47 10.69 11.52
CA ILE A 256 -9.51 11.46 12.23
C ILE A 256 -9.73 10.85 13.61
N ARG A 257 -9.99 9.55 13.70
CA ARG A 257 -10.31 8.87 14.97
C ARG A 257 -9.12 8.85 15.95
N LEU A 258 -7.90 8.69 15.40
CA LEU A 258 -6.65 8.71 16.16
C LEU A 258 -6.10 10.11 16.42
N ARG A 259 -6.74 11.17 15.92
CA ARG A 259 -6.29 12.57 16.06
C ARG A 259 -4.85 12.78 15.57
N ASN A 260 -4.47 12.08 14.49
CA ASN A 260 -3.11 12.13 13.97
C ASN A 260 -2.80 13.48 13.30
N LEU A 261 -1.51 13.85 13.35
CA LEU A 261 -0.98 14.97 12.59
C LEU A 261 -0.54 14.43 11.22
N VAL A 262 -1.25 14.80 10.17
CA VAL A 262 -0.97 14.34 8.80
C VAL A 262 -0.07 15.33 8.10
N TYR A 263 1.09 14.88 7.63
CA TYR A 263 2.08 15.64 6.88
C TYR A 263 2.08 15.19 5.42
N PHE A 264 1.67 16.05 4.51
CA PHE A 264 1.57 15.68 3.10
C PHE A 264 2.91 15.74 2.39
N CYS A 265 3.30 14.62 1.80
CA CYS A 265 4.44 14.49 0.91
C CYS A 265 3.92 14.18 -0.51
N PRO A 266 3.87 15.17 -1.42
CA PRO A 266 3.23 15.01 -2.73
C PRO A 266 4.06 14.16 -3.70
N ASP A 267 5.34 13.94 -3.42
CA ASP A 267 6.26 13.16 -4.23
C ASP A 267 6.99 12.12 -3.35
N THR A 268 6.79 10.84 -3.67
CA THR A 268 7.40 9.73 -2.91
C THR A 268 8.92 9.75 -2.92
N SER A 269 9.56 10.36 -3.91
CA SER A 269 11.03 10.54 -3.97
C SER A 269 11.55 11.45 -2.85
N LEU A 270 10.70 12.32 -2.31
CA LEU A 270 11.03 13.25 -1.24
C LEU A 270 10.76 12.69 0.16
N LEU A 271 10.23 11.47 0.27
CA LEU A 271 9.81 10.89 1.55
C LEU A 271 10.88 11.01 2.65
N PHE A 272 12.13 10.70 2.33
CA PHE A 272 13.22 10.72 3.34
C PHE A 272 13.62 12.14 3.74
N ALA A 273 13.55 13.10 2.82
CA ALA A 273 13.75 14.50 3.14
C ALA A 273 12.64 15.03 4.07
N TYR A 274 11.39 14.64 3.80
CA TYR A 274 10.26 14.94 4.69
C TYR A 274 10.38 14.24 6.04
N ALA A 275 10.77 12.98 6.07
CA ALA A 275 10.97 12.24 7.32
C ALA A 275 12.05 12.91 8.21
N ALA A 276 13.14 13.41 7.62
CA ALA A 276 14.19 14.11 8.36
C ALA A 276 13.70 15.38 9.07
N GLU A 277 12.71 16.08 8.48
CA GLU A 277 12.13 17.30 9.05
C GLU A 277 10.97 17.00 10.01
N VAL A 278 10.07 16.09 9.63
CA VAL A 278 8.85 15.76 10.39
C VAL A 278 9.16 14.88 11.59
N LYS A 279 10.13 13.97 11.47
CA LYS A 279 10.43 12.94 12.45
C LYS A 279 9.16 12.17 12.83
N PRO A 280 8.64 11.34 11.92
CA PRO A 280 7.40 10.62 12.15
C PRO A 280 7.53 9.68 13.33
N THR A 281 6.48 9.60 14.16
CA THR A 281 6.44 8.68 15.30
C THR A 281 6.05 7.26 14.90
N ALA A 282 5.45 7.15 13.71
CA ALA A 282 5.15 5.89 13.05
C ALA A 282 5.41 6.02 11.55
N LEU A 283 5.99 4.99 10.92
CA LEU A 283 6.14 4.95 9.48
C LEU A 283 5.35 3.78 8.89
N ILE A 284 4.48 4.11 7.95
CA ILE A 284 3.65 3.15 7.24
C ILE A 284 4.15 3.10 5.81
N GLY A 285 4.50 1.91 5.33
CA GLY A 285 5.12 1.77 4.03
C GLY A 285 4.88 0.43 3.37
N VAL A 286 4.93 0.42 2.04
CA VAL A 286 5.01 -0.83 1.27
C VAL A 286 6.45 -1.41 1.39
N PRO A 287 6.67 -2.71 1.13
CA PRO A 287 7.98 -3.36 1.29
C PRO A 287 9.13 -2.57 0.66
N ARG A 288 8.95 -2.04 -0.55
CA ARG A 288 9.99 -1.31 -1.28
C ARG A 288 10.52 -0.08 -0.54
N VAL A 289 9.72 0.56 0.28
CA VAL A 289 10.14 1.71 1.11
C VAL A 289 11.13 1.26 2.17
N TRP A 290 10.82 0.18 2.88
CA TRP A 290 11.68 -0.39 3.91
C TRP A 290 12.96 -0.98 3.34
N GLU A 291 12.89 -1.67 2.20
CA GLU A 291 14.03 -2.21 1.46
C GLU A 291 15.00 -1.09 1.02
N LYS A 292 14.48 0.01 0.44
CA LYS A 292 15.30 1.17 0.06
C LYS A 292 15.96 1.84 1.28
N LEU A 293 15.25 1.94 2.40
CA LEU A 293 15.80 2.47 3.65
C LEU A 293 16.94 1.60 4.18
N GLU A 294 16.73 0.27 4.25
CA GLU A 294 17.78 -0.67 4.69
C GLU A 294 19.01 -0.58 3.80
N ALA A 295 18.81 -0.62 2.48
CA ALA A 295 19.89 -0.53 1.50
C ALA A 295 20.69 0.78 1.64
N ALA A 296 20.01 1.91 1.79
CA ALA A 296 20.64 3.21 1.97
C ALA A 296 21.45 3.30 3.29
N LEU A 297 20.88 2.81 4.39
CA LEU A 297 21.56 2.77 5.70
C LEU A 297 22.78 1.84 5.65
N THR A 298 22.62 0.65 5.09
CA THR A 298 23.71 -0.34 4.97
C THR A 298 24.84 0.18 4.08
N ALA A 299 24.51 0.78 2.93
CA ALA A 299 25.51 1.40 2.05
C ALA A 299 26.25 2.55 2.75
N GLY A 300 25.54 3.39 3.50
CA GLY A 300 26.13 4.48 4.27
C GLY A 300 27.06 4.00 5.39
N ILE A 301 26.72 2.89 6.06
CA ILE A 301 27.60 2.26 7.07
C ILE A 301 28.87 1.70 6.42
N GLN A 302 28.72 0.99 5.30
CA GLN A 302 29.86 0.40 4.58
C GLN A 302 30.80 1.45 3.97
N ALA A 303 30.26 2.60 3.57
CA ALA A 303 31.04 3.71 3.01
C ALA A 303 31.81 4.53 4.06
N ASP A 304 31.59 4.29 5.35
CA ASP A 304 32.31 5.01 6.41
C ASP A 304 33.82 4.69 6.35
N PRO A 305 34.69 5.69 6.13
CA PRO A 305 36.12 5.47 5.99
C PRO A 305 36.80 5.03 7.28
N GLU A 306 36.19 5.29 8.44
CA GLU A 306 36.77 4.95 9.75
C GLU A 306 36.37 3.53 10.16
N GLU A 307 37.32 2.61 10.09
CA GLU A 307 37.07 1.18 10.37
C GLU A 307 36.57 0.92 11.79
N GLN A 308 37.11 1.66 12.79
CA GLN A 308 36.68 1.51 14.19
C GLN A 308 35.20 1.89 14.36
N ARG A 309 34.79 2.99 13.74
CA ARG A 309 33.38 3.46 13.77
C ARG A 309 32.47 2.48 13.06
N ARG A 310 32.88 2.01 11.87
CA ARG A 310 32.13 1.00 11.11
C ARG A 310 31.94 -0.28 11.93
N THR A 311 33.02 -0.78 12.56
CA THR A 311 32.98 -1.97 13.42
C THR A 311 32.06 -1.77 14.63
N ALA A 312 32.11 -0.61 15.27
CA ALA A 312 31.26 -0.29 16.42
C ALA A 312 29.77 -0.24 16.01
N VAL A 313 29.47 0.35 14.87
CA VAL A 313 28.10 0.41 14.33
C VAL A 313 27.55 -0.99 14.01
N LEU A 314 28.33 -1.82 13.32
CA LEU A 314 27.96 -3.20 13.02
C LEU A 314 27.79 -4.03 14.29
N GLY A 315 28.67 -3.84 15.29
CA GLY A 315 28.55 -4.46 16.60
C GLY A 315 27.27 -4.08 17.34
N ALA A 316 26.87 -2.81 17.26
CA ALA A 316 25.61 -2.34 17.86
C ALA A 316 24.38 -2.96 17.18
N ILE A 317 24.38 -3.07 15.85
CA ILE A 317 23.30 -3.74 15.10
C ILE A 317 23.23 -5.23 15.48
N GLU A 318 24.37 -5.89 15.62
CA GLU A 318 24.41 -7.32 16.01
C GLU A 318 23.85 -7.55 17.42
N VAL A 319 24.06 -6.63 18.36
CA VAL A 319 23.39 -6.66 19.68
C VAL A 319 21.87 -6.62 19.51
N GLY A 320 21.36 -5.73 18.68
CA GLY A 320 19.93 -5.66 18.39
C GLY A 320 19.38 -6.95 17.74
N ARG A 321 20.09 -7.52 16.75
CA ARG A 321 19.71 -8.79 16.13
C ARG A 321 19.63 -9.95 17.11
N LYS A 322 20.55 -10.01 18.08
CA LYS A 322 20.49 -11.02 19.14
C LYS A 322 19.26 -10.88 20.02
N LEU A 323 18.85 -9.63 20.34
CA LEU A 323 17.62 -9.38 21.09
C LEU A 323 16.40 -9.84 20.28
N VAL A 324 16.32 -9.46 19.02
CA VAL A 324 15.21 -9.87 18.13
C VAL A 324 15.12 -11.39 18.04
N LYS A 325 16.24 -12.10 17.88
CA LYS A 325 16.24 -13.57 17.82
C LYS A 325 15.71 -14.22 19.10
N LEU A 326 16.07 -13.70 20.26
CA LEU A 326 15.55 -14.19 21.55
C LEU A 326 14.06 -13.90 21.68
N GLU A 327 13.62 -12.69 21.30
CA GLU A 327 12.21 -12.31 21.30
C GLU A 327 11.39 -13.23 20.38
N GLN A 328 11.87 -13.48 19.14
CA GLN A 328 11.24 -14.42 18.21
C GLN A 328 11.19 -15.86 18.74
N ALA A 329 12.17 -16.26 19.54
CA ALA A 329 12.19 -17.56 20.21
C ALA A 329 11.36 -17.61 21.51
N GLY A 330 10.75 -16.51 21.93
CA GLY A 330 10.02 -16.40 23.20
C GLY A 330 10.93 -16.54 24.43
N GLN A 331 12.22 -16.21 24.30
CA GLN A 331 13.25 -16.35 25.35
C GLN A 331 13.58 -15.00 25.98
N ALA A 332 13.75 -14.98 27.30
CA ALA A 332 14.19 -13.79 28.00
C ALA A 332 15.67 -13.46 27.65
N ALA A 333 15.94 -12.19 27.39
CA ALA A 333 17.31 -11.76 27.14
C ALA A 333 18.15 -11.79 28.44
N PRO A 334 19.39 -12.31 28.38
CA PRO A 334 20.31 -12.27 29.54
C PRO A 334 20.62 -10.83 29.98
N PRO A 335 20.87 -10.58 31.29
CA PRO A 335 21.14 -9.23 31.79
C PRO A 335 22.33 -8.54 31.10
N GLU A 336 23.34 -9.28 30.69
CA GLU A 336 24.52 -8.76 29.98
C GLU A 336 24.14 -8.24 28.57
N LEU A 337 23.23 -8.94 27.88
CA LEU A 337 22.74 -8.51 26.56
C LEU A 337 21.85 -7.27 26.69
N LEU A 338 21.02 -7.20 27.73
CA LEU A 338 20.21 -5.99 28.01
C LEU A 338 21.13 -4.79 28.31
N ALA A 339 22.17 -4.97 29.11
CA ALA A 339 23.17 -3.93 29.38
C ALA A 339 23.97 -3.54 28.11
N ALA A 340 24.23 -4.49 27.20
CA ALA A 340 24.83 -4.20 25.90
C ALA A 340 23.90 -3.40 25.01
N ALA A 341 22.60 -3.70 25.03
CA ALA A 341 21.57 -2.98 24.27
C ALA A 341 21.43 -1.51 24.71
N GLU A 342 21.46 -1.26 26.04
CA GLU A 342 21.42 0.12 26.52
C GLU A 342 22.64 0.93 26.05
N ARG A 343 23.84 0.31 25.98
CA ARG A 343 25.01 0.97 25.40
C ARG A 343 24.93 1.15 23.88
N ALA A 344 24.24 0.26 23.16
CA ALA A 344 24.07 0.34 21.73
C ALA A 344 22.97 1.35 21.30
N ARG A 345 22.02 1.66 22.19
CA ARG A 345 20.88 2.54 21.91
C ARG A 345 21.26 3.89 21.28
N PRO A 346 22.27 4.64 21.76
CA PRO A 346 22.67 5.90 21.10
C PRO A 346 23.12 5.70 19.65
N VAL A 347 23.74 4.56 19.34
CA VAL A 347 24.17 4.23 17.98
C VAL A 347 22.95 3.93 17.11
N TRP A 348 21.99 3.17 17.59
CA TRP A 348 20.72 2.92 16.88
C TRP A 348 19.97 4.23 16.58
N MET A 349 19.87 5.12 17.56
CA MET A 349 19.25 6.43 17.39
C MET A 349 19.98 7.27 16.34
N ALA A 350 21.33 7.26 16.33
CA ALA A 350 22.12 7.99 15.34
C ALA A 350 21.94 7.43 13.91
N ILE A 351 21.77 6.09 13.76
CA ILE A 351 21.47 5.46 12.48
C ILE A 351 20.08 5.88 12.00
N ARG A 352 19.07 5.79 12.87
CA ARG A 352 17.68 6.18 12.58
C ARG A 352 17.56 7.65 12.21
N ALA A 353 18.28 8.53 12.87
CA ALA A 353 18.31 9.97 12.59
C ALA A 353 18.81 10.32 11.18
N LYS A 354 19.67 9.47 10.56
CA LYS A 354 20.14 9.69 9.19
C LYS A 354 19.02 9.64 8.15
N VAL A 355 17.91 8.97 8.48
CA VAL A 355 16.73 8.83 7.63
C VAL A 355 15.46 9.43 8.26
N GLY A 356 15.63 10.23 9.34
CA GLY A 356 14.53 10.91 10.02
C GLY A 356 13.62 10.01 10.85
N LEU A 357 14.09 8.81 11.24
CA LEU A 357 13.30 7.84 12.01
C LEU A 357 13.73 7.79 13.50
N ASP A 358 14.38 8.82 14.01
CA ASP A 358 14.82 8.88 15.42
C ASP A 358 13.65 8.92 16.41
N GLU A 359 12.50 9.48 16.05
CA GLU A 359 11.28 9.45 16.86
C GLU A 359 10.33 8.28 16.50
N CYS A 360 10.64 7.49 15.47
CA CYS A 360 9.77 6.41 15.00
C CYS A 360 9.83 5.23 15.97
N GLU A 361 8.72 4.91 16.61
CA GLU A 361 8.63 3.80 17.58
C GLU A 361 8.23 2.48 16.92
N TRP A 362 7.36 2.55 15.90
CA TRP A 362 6.82 1.39 15.22
C TRP A 362 6.59 1.67 13.74
N GLY A 363 6.42 0.61 12.98
CA GLY A 363 6.10 0.71 11.57
C GLY A 363 5.28 -0.47 11.09
N ILE A 364 4.52 -0.24 10.02
CA ILE A 364 3.77 -1.27 9.32
C ILE A 364 4.30 -1.39 7.89
N THR A 365 4.45 -2.62 7.44
CA THR A 365 4.57 -2.96 6.02
C THR A 365 3.42 -3.85 5.61
N GLY A 366 2.98 -3.73 4.36
CA GLY A 366 1.87 -4.53 3.83
C GLY A 366 1.66 -4.33 2.34
N ALA A 367 0.55 -4.82 1.83
CA ALA A 367 0.17 -4.81 0.42
C ALA A 367 1.00 -5.73 -0.51
N ALA A 368 2.16 -6.21 -0.11
CA ALA A 368 2.98 -7.22 -0.77
C ALA A 368 3.89 -7.91 0.26
N PRO A 369 4.40 -9.13 -0.03
CA PRO A 369 5.36 -9.81 0.85
C PRO A 369 6.64 -9.00 1.02
N ILE A 370 7.22 -9.04 2.22
CA ILE A 370 8.51 -8.43 2.54
C ILE A 370 9.49 -9.52 3.00
N ASN A 371 10.79 -9.30 2.73
CA ASN A 371 11.81 -10.16 3.31
C ASN A 371 11.87 -9.98 4.84
N PRO A 372 11.71 -11.05 5.63
CA PRO A 372 11.81 -10.97 7.09
C PRO A 372 13.12 -10.36 7.61
N THR A 373 14.23 -10.46 6.87
CA THR A 373 15.52 -9.85 7.26
C THR A 373 15.47 -8.32 7.27
N VAL A 374 14.66 -7.71 6.41
CA VAL A 374 14.41 -6.25 6.41
C VAL A 374 13.67 -5.85 7.70
N ILE A 375 12.65 -6.61 8.08
CA ILE A 375 11.92 -6.41 9.34
C ILE A 375 12.90 -6.54 10.53
N GLU A 376 13.69 -7.64 10.57
CA GLU A 376 14.69 -7.88 11.60
C GLU A 376 15.72 -6.74 11.72
N PHE A 377 16.13 -6.16 10.58
CA PHE A 377 17.06 -5.03 10.56
C PHE A 377 16.51 -3.81 11.31
N PHE A 378 15.26 -3.40 11.03
CA PHE A 378 14.65 -2.26 11.71
C PHE A 378 14.30 -2.56 13.17
N GLN A 379 13.87 -3.77 13.47
CA GLN A 379 13.69 -4.24 14.85
C GLN A 379 15.01 -4.20 15.64
N ALA A 380 16.13 -4.59 15.02
CA ALA A 380 17.46 -4.49 15.61
C ALA A 380 17.90 -3.05 15.89
N LEU A 381 17.34 -2.07 15.19
CA LEU A 381 17.51 -0.64 15.47
C LEU A 381 16.48 -0.08 16.46
N GLY A 382 15.63 -0.93 17.05
CA GLY A 382 14.63 -0.55 18.04
C GLY A 382 13.34 0.04 17.46
N ILE A 383 13.04 -0.15 16.16
CA ILE A 383 11.75 0.16 15.56
C ILE A 383 10.92 -1.14 15.49
N LYS A 384 9.76 -1.15 16.12
CA LYS A 384 8.85 -2.30 16.08
C LYS A 384 8.16 -2.38 14.71
N LEU A 385 8.90 -2.80 13.68
CA LEU A 385 8.36 -3.03 12.34
C LEU A 385 7.68 -4.38 12.27
N TRP A 386 6.48 -4.43 11.68
CA TRP A 386 5.72 -5.65 11.49
C TRP A 386 4.96 -5.66 10.16
N GLU A 387 4.63 -6.86 9.70
CA GLU A 387 3.86 -7.08 8.49
C GLU A 387 2.38 -7.25 8.83
N GLY A 388 1.50 -6.51 8.12
CA GLY A 388 0.05 -6.65 8.20
C GLY A 388 -0.53 -7.08 6.86
N TRP A 389 -1.72 -7.68 6.91
CA TRP A 389 -2.44 -8.10 5.73
C TRP A 389 -3.89 -7.62 5.78
N GLY A 390 -4.39 -7.29 4.59
CA GLY A 390 -5.75 -6.90 4.36
C GLY A 390 -5.98 -6.54 2.89
N MET A 391 -7.20 -6.14 2.59
CA MET A 391 -7.60 -5.81 1.22
C MET A 391 -8.70 -4.75 1.25
N THR A 392 -9.02 -4.19 0.09
CA THR A 392 -10.06 -3.17 -0.01
C THR A 392 -11.42 -3.71 0.44
N GLU A 393 -11.71 -4.95 0.10
CA GLU A 393 -12.97 -5.64 0.43
C GLU A 393 -13.18 -5.88 1.93
N CYS A 394 -12.15 -5.65 2.76
CA CYS A 394 -12.25 -5.68 4.23
C CYS A 394 -11.82 -4.36 4.87
N THR A 395 -12.02 -3.23 4.19
CA THR A 395 -11.76 -1.88 4.72
C THR A 395 -10.35 -1.77 5.34
N VAL A 396 -9.34 -2.07 4.55
CA VAL A 396 -7.90 -2.03 4.79
C VAL A 396 -7.34 -3.18 5.60
N GLY A 397 -7.80 -3.46 6.80
CA GLY A 397 -7.17 -4.38 7.76
C GLY A 397 -7.93 -5.68 7.96
N ALA A 398 -7.19 -6.76 8.15
CA ALA A 398 -7.70 -8.05 8.58
C ALA A 398 -6.81 -8.69 9.65
N THR A 399 -5.51 -8.34 9.67
CA THR A 399 -4.55 -8.87 10.64
C THR A 399 -3.54 -7.81 11.08
N TYR A 400 -3.05 -7.97 12.30
CA TYR A 400 -1.99 -7.17 12.91
C TYR A 400 -1.05 -8.05 13.72
N ASN A 401 0.20 -7.60 13.89
CA ASN A 401 1.11 -8.20 14.86
C ASN A 401 1.06 -7.39 16.16
N PRO A 402 0.71 -8.00 17.31
CA PRO A 402 0.79 -7.32 18.60
C PRO A 402 2.20 -6.82 18.86
N LEU A 403 2.35 -5.53 19.23
CA LEU A 403 3.67 -4.89 19.42
C LEU A 403 4.52 -5.56 20.52
N GLU A 404 3.89 -6.30 21.44
CA GLU A 404 4.52 -7.07 22.50
C GLU A 404 4.96 -8.46 22.03
N ARG A 405 4.46 -8.92 20.88
CA ARG A 405 4.72 -10.27 20.37
C ARG A 405 4.66 -10.31 18.84
N ILE A 406 5.54 -9.56 18.20
CA ILE A 406 5.68 -9.59 16.73
C ILE A 406 6.27 -10.94 16.32
N LYS A 407 5.66 -11.63 15.34
CA LYS A 407 6.16 -12.89 14.78
C LYS A 407 6.56 -12.69 13.32
N ASN A 408 7.86 -12.56 13.09
CA ASN A 408 8.41 -12.33 11.74
C ASN A 408 8.09 -13.49 10.80
N GLY A 409 7.82 -13.18 9.52
CA GLY A 409 7.40 -14.17 8.53
C GLY A 409 5.93 -14.57 8.61
N THR A 410 5.14 -13.85 9.43
CA THR A 410 3.68 -13.92 9.48
C THR A 410 3.08 -12.53 9.33
N VAL A 411 1.83 -12.46 8.89
CA VAL A 411 1.08 -11.19 8.85
C VAL A 411 0.32 -10.92 10.15
N GLY A 412 0.59 -11.69 11.20
CA GLY A 412 0.00 -11.51 12.53
C GLY A 412 -1.26 -12.31 12.77
N ILE A 413 -2.05 -11.87 13.73
CA ILE A 413 -3.33 -12.47 14.15
C ILE A 413 -4.50 -11.64 13.63
N ALA A 414 -5.70 -12.19 13.59
CA ALA A 414 -6.89 -11.46 13.17
C ALA A 414 -7.06 -10.16 13.97
N ASP A 415 -7.45 -9.08 13.30
CA ASP A 415 -7.80 -7.81 13.95
C ASP A 415 -8.88 -8.03 15.00
N PRO A 416 -8.92 -7.22 16.08
CA PRO A 416 -9.95 -7.35 17.10
C PRO A 416 -11.37 -7.34 16.51
N GLY A 417 -12.17 -8.35 16.91
CA GLY A 417 -13.53 -8.55 16.43
C GLY A 417 -13.66 -9.17 15.02
N VAL A 418 -12.54 -9.40 14.28
CA VAL A 418 -12.57 -10.09 12.98
C VAL A 418 -12.48 -11.59 13.19
N GLU A 419 -13.47 -12.31 12.67
CA GLU A 419 -13.40 -13.76 12.58
C GLU A 419 -12.62 -14.18 11.33
N MET A 420 -11.70 -15.12 11.50
CA MET A 420 -10.84 -15.63 10.42
C MET A 420 -10.80 -17.16 10.48
N LYS A 421 -10.94 -17.80 9.32
CA LYS A 421 -10.77 -19.26 9.19
C LYS A 421 -10.14 -19.62 7.85
N ILE A 422 -9.59 -20.82 7.78
CA ILE A 422 -9.08 -21.42 6.52
C ILE A 422 -10.14 -22.39 6.01
N ALA A 423 -10.55 -22.24 4.76
CA ALA A 423 -11.45 -23.17 4.07
C ALA A 423 -10.73 -24.47 3.69
N GLU A 424 -11.48 -25.49 3.27
CA GLU A 424 -10.93 -26.81 2.89
C GLU A 424 -9.89 -26.74 1.75
N ASP A 425 -10.03 -25.77 0.86
CA ASP A 425 -9.11 -25.52 -0.26
C ASP A 425 -7.95 -24.58 0.09
N GLY A 426 -7.80 -24.22 1.37
CA GLY A 426 -6.75 -23.35 1.88
C GLY A 426 -7.05 -21.86 1.79
N GLU A 427 -8.22 -21.45 1.27
CA GLU A 427 -8.60 -20.04 1.16
C GLU A 427 -8.85 -19.42 2.53
N ILE A 428 -8.35 -18.20 2.74
CA ILE A 428 -8.61 -17.42 3.93
C ILE A 428 -9.99 -16.79 3.81
N LEU A 429 -10.85 -17.04 4.81
CA LEU A 429 -12.18 -16.44 4.91
C LEU A 429 -12.23 -15.48 6.10
N LEU A 430 -12.86 -14.31 5.89
CA LEU A 430 -13.01 -13.26 6.91
C LEU A 430 -14.48 -12.94 7.15
N ARG A 431 -14.83 -12.61 8.41
CA ARG A 431 -16.15 -12.08 8.75
C ARG A 431 -16.03 -11.03 9.86
N GLY A 432 -16.59 -9.85 9.63
CA GLY A 432 -16.53 -8.73 10.57
C GLY A 432 -17.30 -7.52 10.08
N GLY A 433 -17.40 -6.49 10.91
CA GLY A 433 -17.98 -5.21 10.52
C GLY A 433 -17.14 -4.43 9.49
N ASN A 434 -15.90 -4.84 9.30
CA ASN A 434 -14.98 -4.32 8.29
C ASN A 434 -15.25 -4.83 6.87
N VAL A 435 -16.07 -5.89 6.67
CA VAL A 435 -16.37 -6.42 5.33
C VAL A 435 -17.24 -5.44 4.56
N MET A 436 -16.83 -5.14 3.32
CA MET A 436 -17.49 -4.21 2.40
C MET A 436 -18.98 -4.46 2.21
N ARG A 437 -19.73 -3.47 1.74
CA ARG A 437 -21.14 -3.64 1.32
C ARG A 437 -21.29 -4.39 0.00
N GLY A 438 -20.23 -4.52 -0.77
CA GLY A 438 -20.19 -5.19 -2.06
C GLY A 438 -19.52 -4.36 -3.15
N TYR A 439 -19.62 -4.84 -4.38
CA TYR A 439 -19.14 -4.11 -5.55
C TYR A 439 -20.26 -3.26 -6.17
N TYR A 440 -19.97 -2.00 -6.40
CA TYR A 440 -20.92 -1.05 -7.00
C TYR A 440 -21.37 -1.52 -8.38
N LYS A 441 -22.69 -1.56 -8.60
CA LYS A 441 -23.34 -2.06 -9.82
C LYS A 441 -23.00 -3.51 -10.21
N ASP A 442 -22.41 -4.32 -9.31
CA ASP A 442 -22.11 -5.73 -9.59
C ASP A 442 -22.57 -6.66 -8.46
N PRO A 443 -23.90 -6.87 -8.31
CA PRO A 443 -24.44 -7.73 -7.27
C PRO A 443 -24.06 -9.21 -7.45
N LYS A 444 -23.82 -9.65 -8.69
CA LYS A 444 -23.38 -11.02 -8.97
C LYS A 444 -22.00 -11.26 -8.39
N LYS A 445 -21.04 -10.37 -8.69
CA LYS A 445 -19.68 -10.50 -8.16
C LYS A 445 -19.65 -10.32 -6.65
N THR A 446 -20.53 -9.48 -6.09
CA THR A 446 -20.70 -9.33 -4.65
C THR A 446 -21.08 -10.67 -4.01
N ALA A 447 -22.10 -11.37 -4.54
CA ALA A 447 -22.54 -12.67 -4.02
C ALA A 447 -21.52 -13.81 -4.23
N GLU A 448 -20.62 -13.69 -5.22
CA GLU A 448 -19.49 -14.60 -5.40
C GLU A 448 -18.34 -14.35 -4.39
N THR A 449 -18.29 -13.14 -3.82
CA THR A 449 -17.17 -12.70 -2.96
C THR A 449 -17.55 -12.68 -1.50
N VAL A 450 -18.79 -12.33 -1.17
CA VAL A 450 -19.33 -12.40 0.20
C VAL A 450 -20.51 -13.37 0.16
N ASP A 451 -20.41 -14.47 0.91
CA ASP A 451 -21.45 -15.49 0.94
C ASP A 451 -22.66 -15.09 1.81
N SER A 452 -23.69 -15.95 1.80
CA SER A 452 -24.93 -15.71 2.55
C SER A 452 -24.78 -15.70 4.07
N GLU A 453 -23.66 -16.23 4.59
CA GLU A 453 -23.32 -16.22 6.02
C GLU A 453 -22.45 -15.00 6.40
N GLY A 454 -22.11 -14.14 5.42
CA GLY A 454 -21.28 -12.95 5.57
C GLY A 454 -19.78 -13.21 5.58
N TRP A 455 -19.32 -14.38 5.11
CA TRP A 455 -17.91 -14.66 4.93
C TRP A 455 -17.40 -14.04 3.62
N LEU A 456 -16.35 -13.23 3.75
CA LEU A 456 -15.59 -12.72 2.63
C LEU A 456 -14.60 -13.78 2.15
N HIS A 457 -14.72 -14.19 0.91
CA HIS A 457 -13.78 -15.02 0.17
C HIS A 457 -12.65 -14.16 -0.36
N THR A 458 -11.50 -14.22 0.29
CA THR A 458 -10.40 -13.27 0.00
C THR A 458 -9.66 -13.57 -1.31
N GLY A 459 -9.71 -14.81 -1.77
CA GLY A 459 -8.89 -15.30 -2.86
C GLY A 459 -7.42 -15.47 -2.52
N ASP A 460 -7.04 -15.27 -1.26
CA ASP A 460 -5.70 -15.52 -0.74
C ASP A 460 -5.68 -16.86 0.01
N VAL A 461 -4.60 -17.63 -0.15
CA VAL A 461 -4.37 -18.92 0.52
C VAL A 461 -3.40 -18.70 1.66
N GLY A 462 -3.67 -19.33 2.82
CA GLY A 462 -2.83 -19.16 3.99
C GLY A 462 -2.93 -20.29 4.99
N GLU A 463 -2.11 -20.22 6.01
CA GLU A 463 -2.01 -21.16 7.12
C GLU A 463 -2.06 -20.42 8.45
N ILE A 464 -2.85 -20.91 9.41
CA ILE A 464 -2.89 -20.36 10.77
C ILE A 464 -2.15 -21.33 11.68
N ASP A 465 -1.14 -20.82 12.38
CA ASP A 465 -0.37 -21.63 13.32
C ASP A 465 -1.09 -21.84 14.67
N ALA A 466 -0.47 -22.63 15.55
CA ALA A 466 -1.03 -22.97 16.87
C ALA A 466 -1.24 -21.74 17.79
N ASP A 467 -0.53 -20.66 17.55
CA ASP A 467 -0.63 -19.38 18.28
C ASP A 467 -1.67 -18.42 17.66
N GLY A 468 -2.26 -18.79 16.52
CA GLY A 468 -3.26 -18.00 15.80
C GLY A 468 -2.66 -17.02 14.78
N TYR A 469 -1.36 -17.07 14.49
CA TYR A 469 -0.72 -16.22 13.50
C TYR A 469 -0.94 -16.75 12.09
N LEU A 470 -1.33 -15.84 11.20
CA LEU A 470 -1.55 -16.13 9.79
C LEU A 470 -0.25 -15.96 9.00
N LYS A 471 0.05 -16.97 8.19
CA LYS A 471 1.05 -16.90 7.14
C LYS A 471 0.35 -16.95 5.79
N ILE A 472 0.56 -15.94 4.96
CA ILE A 472 0.07 -15.94 3.58
C ILE A 472 0.97 -16.87 2.74
N VAL A 473 0.35 -17.74 1.98
CA VAL A 473 1.05 -18.62 1.03
C VAL A 473 1.13 -17.94 -0.33
N ASP A 474 -0.01 -17.63 -0.95
CA ASP A 474 -0.11 -16.89 -2.21
C ASP A 474 -1.57 -16.58 -2.56
N ARG A 475 -1.79 -15.96 -3.72
CA ARG A 475 -3.12 -15.83 -4.31
C ARG A 475 -3.57 -17.15 -4.95
N LYS A 476 -4.79 -17.58 -4.66
CA LYS A 476 -5.39 -18.82 -5.15
C LYS A 476 -5.31 -18.94 -6.69
N LYS A 477 -5.51 -17.82 -7.40
CA LYS A 477 -5.48 -17.75 -8.88
C LYS A 477 -4.07 -17.62 -9.46
N GLU A 478 -3.06 -17.35 -8.64
CA GLU A 478 -1.68 -17.12 -9.07
C GLU A 478 -0.77 -18.31 -8.72
N LEU A 479 -1.25 -19.24 -7.87
CA LEU A 479 -0.51 -20.46 -7.57
C LEU A 479 -0.17 -21.22 -8.85
N ILE A 480 1.10 -21.54 -9.00
CA ILE A 480 1.60 -22.42 -10.06
C ILE A 480 1.30 -23.84 -9.63
N ILE A 481 0.53 -24.57 -10.45
CA ILE A 481 0.26 -25.99 -10.22
C ILE A 481 1.17 -26.79 -11.12
N THR A 482 2.14 -27.48 -10.52
CA THR A 482 3.05 -28.36 -11.27
C THR A 482 2.31 -29.57 -11.82
N SER A 483 2.89 -30.21 -12.84
CA SER A 483 2.39 -31.48 -13.37
C SER A 483 2.29 -32.59 -12.31
N GLY A 484 3.04 -32.50 -11.21
CA GLY A 484 2.97 -33.40 -10.04
C GLY A 484 1.94 -32.99 -9.00
N GLY A 485 1.11 -31.96 -9.23
CA GLY A 485 0.06 -31.51 -8.32
C GLY A 485 0.56 -30.67 -7.13
N LYS A 486 1.83 -30.25 -7.12
CA LYS A 486 2.37 -29.37 -6.06
C LYS A 486 2.04 -27.92 -6.37
N ASN A 487 1.50 -27.20 -5.40
CA ASN A 487 1.30 -25.76 -5.45
C ASN A 487 2.63 -25.05 -5.15
N ILE A 488 3.04 -24.14 -6.03
CA ILE A 488 4.22 -23.29 -5.87
C ILE A 488 3.73 -21.85 -5.82
N SER A 489 4.23 -21.08 -4.84
CA SER A 489 3.99 -19.65 -4.73
C SER A 489 4.98 -18.88 -5.61
N PRO A 490 4.56 -18.26 -6.72
CA PRO A 490 5.43 -17.39 -7.49
C PRO A 490 5.84 -16.15 -6.70
N ALA A 491 4.95 -15.60 -5.87
CA ALA A 491 5.23 -14.42 -5.07
C ALA A 491 6.39 -14.65 -4.08
N ASN A 492 6.49 -15.84 -3.48
CA ASN A 492 7.60 -16.18 -2.59
C ASN A 492 8.95 -16.21 -3.35
N LEU A 493 8.98 -16.84 -4.52
CA LEU A 493 10.19 -16.90 -5.36
C LEU A 493 10.61 -15.50 -5.85
N GLU A 494 9.64 -14.69 -6.24
CA GLU A 494 9.86 -13.30 -6.68
C GLU A 494 10.41 -12.44 -5.54
N ALA A 495 9.89 -12.61 -4.31
CA ALA A 495 10.41 -11.94 -3.13
C ALA A 495 11.86 -12.36 -2.83
N LEU A 496 12.19 -13.65 -2.96
CA LEU A 496 13.55 -14.15 -2.79
C LEU A 496 14.51 -13.59 -3.86
N LEU A 497 14.10 -13.57 -5.13
CA LEU A 497 14.91 -13.00 -6.22
C LEU A 497 15.18 -11.50 -6.02
N LYS A 498 14.18 -10.75 -5.57
CA LYS A 498 14.28 -9.30 -5.32
C LYS A 498 15.14 -8.93 -4.10
N GLN A 499 15.60 -9.91 -3.31
CA GLN A 499 16.61 -9.65 -2.27
C GLN A 499 17.96 -9.22 -2.85
N HIS A 500 18.24 -9.60 -4.10
CA HIS A 500 19.48 -9.17 -4.74
C HIS A 500 19.35 -7.73 -5.24
N PRO A 501 20.30 -6.83 -4.90
CA PRO A 501 20.20 -5.38 -5.19
C PRO A 501 20.02 -5.03 -6.67
N LEU A 502 20.50 -5.88 -7.59
CA LEU A 502 20.36 -5.63 -9.03
C LEU A 502 18.99 -6.06 -9.58
N VAL A 503 18.16 -6.77 -8.81
CA VAL A 503 16.83 -7.19 -9.24
C VAL A 503 15.81 -6.13 -8.86
N GLY A 504 15.34 -5.37 -9.83
CA GLY A 504 14.28 -4.38 -9.64
C GLY A 504 12.89 -5.02 -9.54
N GLN A 505 12.61 -5.95 -10.48
CA GLN A 505 11.37 -6.73 -10.51
C GLN A 505 11.64 -8.16 -11.03
N ALA A 506 10.75 -9.08 -10.65
CA ALA A 506 10.78 -10.45 -11.14
C ALA A 506 9.34 -10.94 -11.38
N CYS A 507 9.16 -11.78 -12.41
CA CYS A 507 7.92 -12.53 -12.66
C CYS A 507 8.27 -13.99 -12.85
N VAL A 508 7.78 -14.82 -11.93
CA VAL A 508 8.00 -16.27 -11.96
C VAL A 508 6.92 -16.93 -12.82
N ILE A 509 7.35 -17.79 -13.72
CA ILE A 509 6.53 -18.52 -14.70
C ILE A 509 6.68 -20.01 -14.45
N GLY A 510 5.57 -20.78 -14.50
CA GLY A 510 5.64 -22.23 -14.27
C GLY A 510 4.32 -22.95 -14.42
N ASP A 511 3.17 -22.23 -14.47
CA ASP A 511 1.87 -22.89 -14.62
C ASP A 511 1.81 -23.68 -15.94
N ARG A 512 1.45 -24.97 -15.85
CA ARG A 512 1.43 -25.91 -16.99
C ARG A 512 2.75 -26.02 -17.76
N ARG A 513 3.87 -25.65 -17.12
CA ARG A 513 5.21 -25.75 -17.70
C ARG A 513 6.02 -26.85 -17.00
N PRO A 514 7.06 -27.42 -17.64
CA PRO A 514 7.83 -28.55 -17.09
C PRO A 514 8.68 -28.14 -15.87
N TYR A 515 9.00 -26.87 -15.71
CA TYR A 515 9.77 -26.34 -14.58
C TYR A 515 9.49 -24.85 -14.38
N VAL A 516 9.96 -24.32 -13.26
CA VAL A 516 9.86 -22.90 -12.93
C VAL A 516 10.95 -22.10 -13.64
N SER A 517 10.58 -20.98 -14.24
CA SER A 517 11.48 -19.99 -14.85
C SER A 517 11.14 -18.59 -14.36
N ALA A 518 12.01 -17.58 -14.64
CA ALA A 518 11.78 -16.22 -14.23
C ALA A 518 12.13 -15.20 -15.33
N LEU A 519 11.29 -14.20 -15.50
CA LEU A 519 11.63 -12.94 -16.15
C LEU A 519 12.14 -11.98 -15.07
N ILE A 520 13.27 -11.32 -15.32
CA ILE A 520 13.94 -10.43 -14.37
C ILE A 520 14.14 -9.07 -15.03
N VAL A 521 13.80 -8.01 -14.32
CA VAL A 521 14.05 -6.62 -14.70
C VAL A 521 15.05 -6.01 -13.74
N LEU A 522 16.07 -5.35 -14.28
CA LEU A 522 17.15 -4.75 -13.49
C LEU A 522 16.67 -3.50 -12.75
N ASP A 523 17.21 -3.29 -11.56
CA ASP A 523 17.01 -2.04 -10.82
C ASP A 523 17.71 -0.88 -11.53
N GLN A 524 16.98 0.16 -11.86
CA GLN A 524 17.45 1.27 -12.69
C GLN A 524 18.39 2.22 -11.95
N GLU A 525 18.36 2.25 -10.64
CA GLU A 525 19.21 3.12 -9.80
C GLU A 525 20.50 2.39 -9.38
N VAL A 526 20.36 1.15 -8.93
CA VAL A 526 21.46 0.37 -8.33
C VAL A 526 22.36 -0.26 -9.40
N THR A 527 21.78 -0.80 -10.47
CA THR A 527 22.56 -1.55 -11.48
C THR A 527 23.61 -0.68 -12.18
N PRO A 528 23.35 0.57 -12.60
CA PRO A 528 24.38 1.43 -13.20
C PRO A 528 25.53 1.75 -12.23
N VAL A 529 25.24 1.89 -10.94
CA VAL A 529 26.26 2.15 -9.91
C VAL A 529 27.16 0.94 -9.73
N TRP A 530 26.54 -0.24 -9.63
CA TRP A 530 27.27 -1.51 -9.53
C TRP A 530 28.13 -1.74 -10.78
N ALA A 531 27.60 -1.54 -12.00
CA ALA A 531 28.30 -1.74 -13.24
C ALA A 531 29.56 -0.87 -13.34
N ARG A 532 29.48 0.41 -12.95
CA ARG A 532 30.65 1.31 -12.90
C ARG A 532 31.72 0.80 -11.91
N LYS A 533 31.32 0.35 -10.72
CA LYS A 533 32.25 -0.22 -9.71
C LYS A 533 32.90 -1.52 -10.21
N ALA A 534 32.16 -2.32 -10.99
CA ALA A 534 32.65 -3.56 -11.57
C ALA A 534 33.48 -3.35 -12.87
N GLY A 535 33.70 -2.11 -13.30
CA GLY A 535 34.44 -1.81 -14.54
C GLY A 535 33.67 -2.17 -15.81
N VAL A 536 32.38 -2.35 -15.76
CA VAL A 536 31.52 -2.65 -16.91
C VAL A 536 31.21 -1.38 -17.67
N VAL A 537 31.55 -1.38 -18.98
CA VAL A 537 31.24 -0.26 -19.88
C VAL A 537 29.83 -0.48 -20.46
N PHE A 538 28.97 0.51 -20.37
CA PHE A 538 27.61 0.43 -20.86
C PHE A 538 27.09 1.78 -21.37
N THR A 539 26.10 1.76 -22.26
CA THR A 539 25.46 2.95 -22.83
C THR A 539 24.13 3.29 -22.15
N SER A 540 23.44 2.27 -21.63
CA SER A 540 22.16 2.39 -20.93
C SER A 540 21.95 1.20 -19.99
N THR A 541 21.04 1.32 -19.02
CA THR A 541 20.66 0.17 -18.16
C THR A 541 20.08 -0.98 -18.98
N ALA A 542 19.32 -0.66 -20.04
CA ALA A 542 18.80 -1.67 -20.97
C ALA A 542 19.93 -2.50 -21.64
N ALA A 543 21.05 -1.88 -22.00
CA ALA A 543 22.20 -2.58 -22.57
C ALA A 543 22.86 -3.54 -21.57
N LEU A 544 22.74 -3.28 -20.26
CA LEU A 544 23.27 -4.14 -19.22
C LEU A 544 22.54 -5.49 -19.12
N ALA A 545 21.29 -5.59 -19.56
CA ALA A 545 20.51 -6.83 -19.54
C ALA A 545 21.17 -7.97 -20.35
N GLY A 546 21.87 -7.63 -21.43
CA GLY A 546 22.63 -8.59 -22.25
C GLY A 546 24.08 -8.81 -21.79
N HIS A 547 24.58 -8.08 -20.79
CA HIS A 547 25.97 -8.11 -20.41
C HIS A 547 26.35 -9.35 -19.59
N PRO A 548 27.39 -10.12 -19.96
CA PRO A 548 27.76 -11.37 -19.28
C PRO A 548 28.03 -11.21 -17.78
N ALA A 549 28.65 -10.11 -17.34
CA ALA A 549 28.94 -9.85 -15.94
C ALA A 549 27.64 -9.62 -15.12
N VAL A 550 26.66 -8.93 -15.69
CA VAL A 550 25.35 -8.74 -15.07
C VAL A 550 24.60 -10.07 -14.98
N ARG A 551 24.62 -10.86 -16.08
CA ARG A 551 24.01 -12.19 -16.07
C ARG A 551 24.63 -13.11 -15.00
N ALA A 552 25.96 -13.07 -14.84
CA ALA A 552 26.65 -13.84 -13.81
C ALA A 552 26.25 -13.38 -12.39
N GLU A 553 26.02 -12.09 -12.19
CA GLU A 553 25.59 -11.56 -10.90
C GLU A 553 24.13 -11.95 -10.60
N ILE A 554 23.23 -11.85 -11.58
CA ILE A 554 21.84 -12.31 -11.46
C ILE A 554 21.76 -13.84 -11.25
N GLN A 555 22.69 -14.61 -11.82
CA GLN A 555 22.78 -16.06 -11.54
C GLN A 555 23.00 -16.34 -10.04
N LYS A 556 23.81 -15.52 -9.34
CA LYS A 556 23.98 -15.65 -7.90
C LYS A 556 22.67 -15.41 -7.15
N ALA A 557 21.86 -14.43 -7.60
CA ALA A 557 20.52 -14.20 -7.03
C ALA A 557 19.62 -15.43 -7.19
N VAL A 558 19.63 -16.05 -8.37
CA VAL A 558 18.87 -17.27 -8.67
C VAL A 558 19.38 -18.45 -7.83
N ASP A 559 20.68 -18.62 -7.72
CA ASP A 559 21.30 -19.69 -6.93
C ASP A 559 20.96 -19.53 -5.43
N GLU A 560 20.96 -18.30 -4.93
CA GLU A 560 20.57 -18.01 -3.55
C GLU A 560 19.08 -18.28 -3.32
N CYS A 561 18.21 -17.82 -4.20
CA CYS A 561 16.78 -18.13 -4.17
C CYS A 561 16.57 -19.66 -4.10
N ASN A 562 17.25 -20.41 -4.96
CA ASN A 562 17.12 -21.85 -5.04
C ASN A 562 17.61 -22.62 -3.80
N ARG A 563 18.45 -22.04 -2.96
CA ARG A 563 18.85 -22.64 -1.67
C ARG A 563 17.75 -22.63 -0.63
N HIS A 564 16.81 -21.72 -0.77
CA HIS A 564 15.71 -21.54 0.20
C HIS A 564 14.44 -22.32 -0.15
N VAL A 565 14.43 -23.01 -1.31
CA VAL A 565 13.23 -23.69 -1.81
C VAL A 565 13.53 -25.14 -2.21
N SER A 566 12.48 -25.96 -2.39
CA SER A 566 12.65 -27.33 -2.82
C SER A 566 13.07 -27.41 -4.30
N ASN A 567 13.63 -28.56 -4.70
CA ASN A 567 14.09 -28.77 -6.07
C ASN A 567 12.98 -28.55 -7.15
N VAL A 568 11.74 -28.84 -6.80
CA VAL A 568 10.57 -28.63 -7.70
C VAL A 568 10.23 -27.15 -7.84
N GLU A 569 10.50 -26.34 -6.82
CA GLU A 569 10.27 -24.90 -6.80
C GLU A 569 11.43 -24.11 -7.41
N SER A 570 12.60 -24.75 -7.62
CA SER A 570 13.81 -24.08 -8.09
C SER A 570 13.62 -23.43 -9.46
N VAL A 571 14.03 -22.16 -9.57
CA VAL A 571 14.09 -21.45 -10.84
C VAL A 571 15.20 -22.06 -11.71
N ARG A 572 14.81 -22.72 -12.79
CA ARG A 572 15.73 -23.43 -13.68
C ARG A 572 16.32 -22.56 -14.76
N ARG A 573 15.56 -21.57 -15.21
CA ARG A 573 15.98 -20.64 -16.27
C ARG A 573 15.48 -19.25 -15.96
N PHE A 574 16.18 -18.26 -16.47
CA PHE A 574 15.76 -16.87 -16.37
C PHE A 574 16.18 -16.08 -17.62
N THR A 575 15.39 -15.05 -17.90
CA THR A 575 15.69 -14.04 -18.93
C THR A 575 15.71 -12.66 -18.27
N ILE A 576 16.76 -11.88 -18.53
CA ILE A 576 16.85 -10.48 -18.10
C ILE A 576 16.28 -9.64 -19.23
N LEU A 577 15.22 -8.88 -18.95
CA LEU A 577 14.56 -8.03 -19.93
C LEU A 577 15.26 -6.65 -20.00
N PRO A 578 15.47 -6.10 -21.21
CA PRO A 578 16.07 -4.79 -21.41
C PRO A 578 15.06 -3.63 -21.28
N VAL A 579 14.16 -3.73 -20.31
CA VAL A 579 13.04 -2.81 -20.10
C VAL A 579 12.90 -2.46 -18.63
N GLU A 580 12.14 -1.43 -18.33
CA GLU A 580 11.63 -1.13 -17.00
C GLU A 580 10.13 -1.41 -16.94
N TRP A 581 9.64 -2.00 -15.84
CA TRP A 581 8.22 -2.16 -15.61
C TRP A 581 7.71 -1.02 -14.75
N THR A 582 6.70 -0.34 -15.25
CA THR A 582 6.05 0.79 -14.58
C THR A 582 4.53 0.69 -14.65
N PRO A 583 3.79 1.48 -13.88
CA PRO A 583 2.34 1.58 -14.05
C PRO A 583 1.92 2.07 -15.45
N GLU A 584 2.72 2.95 -16.07
CA GLU A 584 2.49 3.52 -17.40
C GLU A 584 2.71 2.50 -18.52
N SER A 585 3.68 1.59 -18.33
CA SER A 585 3.95 0.49 -19.27
C SER A 585 3.06 -0.73 -19.06
N GLU A 586 2.15 -0.64 -18.05
CA GLU A 586 1.07 -1.55 -17.69
C GLU A 586 1.47 -2.86 -16.99
N GLU A 587 2.74 -3.22 -16.86
CA GLU A 587 3.15 -4.44 -16.15
C GLU A 587 2.92 -4.34 -14.64
N LEU A 588 2.87 -3.12 -14.10
CA LEU A 588 2.59 -2.89 -12.70
C LEU A 588 1.24 -2.18 -12.50
N THR A 589 0.64 -2.41 -11.35
CA THR A 589 -0.46 -1.57 -10.88
C THR A 589 0.08 -0.21 -10.41
N PRO A 590 -0.79 0.81 -10.22
CA PRO A 590 -0.38 2.08 -9.60
C PRO A 590 0.27 1.92 -8.21
N THR A 591 0.04 0.79 -7.54
CA THR A 591 0.65 0.42 -6.26
C THR A 591 1.86 -0.49 -6.41
N LEU A 592 2.45 -0.54 -7.62
CA LEU A 592 3.64 -1.33 -7.99
C LEU A 592 3.48 -2.85 -7.81
N LYS A 593 2.25 -3.37 -7.79
CA LYS A 593 1.97 -4.81 -7.82
C LYS A 593 2.06 -5.33 -9.25
N LEU A 594 2.67 -6.50 -9.42
CA LEU A 594 2.82 -7.15 -10.71
C LEU A 594 1.46 -7.55 -11.31
N LYS A 595 1.23 -7.18 -12.56
CA LYS A 595 0.10 -7.66 -13.37
C LYS A 595 0.56 -8.88 -14.18
N ARG A 596 0.62 -10.02 -13.54
CA ARG A 596 1.20 -11.27 -14.09
C ARG A 596 0.67 -11.64 -15.47
N ARG A 597 -0.64 -11.47 -15.70
CA ARG A 597 -1.24 -11.75 -17.01
C ARG A 597 -0.70 -10.82 -18.10
N VAL A 598 -0.60 -9.52 -17.83
CA VAL A 598 -0.04 -8.55 -18.79
C VAL A 598 1.40 -8.91 -19.14
N VAL A 599 2.19 -9.26 -18.11
CA VAL A 599 3.59 -9.69 -18.31
C VAL A 599 3.63 -10.97 -19.14
N SER A 600 2.79 -11.95 -18.83
CA SER A 600 2.75 -13.21 -19.58
C SER A 600 2.36 -13.01 -21.05
N ASP A 601 1.35 -12.19 -21.31
CA ASP A 601 0.88 -11.92 -22.68
C ASP A 601 1.93 -11.10 -23.48
N LYS A 602 2.56 -10.11 -22.83
CA LYS A 602 3.51 -9.17 -23.48
C LYS A 602 4.86 -9.81 -23.79
N TYR A 603 5.32 -10.74 -22.96
CA TYR A 603 6.63 -11.39 -23.06
C TYR A 603 6.52 -12.89 -23.39
N GLU A 604 5.44 -13.29 -24.08
CA GLU A 604 5.18 -14.69 -24.46
C GLU A 604 6.36 -15.32 -25.21
N ARG A 605 6.99 -14.58 -26.11
CA ARG A 605 8.14 -15.06 -26.87
C ARG A 605 9.36 -15.34 -25.99
N GLU A 606 9.72 -14.43 -25.10
CA GLU A 606 10.84 -14.57 -24.16
C GLU A 606 10.58 -15.72 -23.18
N ILE A 607 9.32 -15.91 -22.79
CA ILE A 607 8.88 -17.04 -21.97
C ILE A 607 9.08 -18.34 -22.74
N ASP A 608 8.55 -18.46 -23.95
CA ASP A 608 8.65 -19.68 -24.75
C ASP A 608 10.10 -20.03 -25.11
N GLU A 609 10.95 -19.05 -25.37
CA GLU A 609 12.37 -19.27 -25.59
C GLU A 609 13.08 -19.92 -24.37
N MET A 610 12.62 -19.66 -23.15
CA MET A 610 13.16 -20.34 -21.95
C MET A 610 12.84 -21.84 -21.94
N TYR A 611 11.71 -22.26 -22.52
CA TYR A 611 11.28 -23.66 -22.55
C TYR A 611 11.68 -24.41 -23.83
N ALA A 612 11.84 -23.75 -24.98
CA ALA A 612 12.16 -24.34 -26.27
C ALA A 612 13.54 -25.04 -26.34
N ARG A 613 14.46 -24.73 -25.42
CA ARG A 613 15.84 -25.30 -25.44
C ARG A 613 15.93 -26.73 -24.87
N GLU A 614 14.90 -27.27 -24.23
CA GLU A 614 14.90 -28.68 -23.77
C GLU A 614 14.50 -29.69 -24.86
N GLU A 615 13.72 -29.27 -25.85
CA GLU A 615 13.33 -30.16 -26.95
C GLU A 615 14.51 -30.51 -27.89
N ARG A 616 15.69 -29.91 -27.73
CA ARG A 616 16.86 -30.10 -28.58
C ARG A 616 18.07 -30.76 -27.89
N SER A 617 17.91 -31.42 -26.75
CA SER A 617 18.99 -32.22 -26.15
C SER A 617 18.90 -33.66 -26.67
N PRO A 618 19.79 -34.11 -27.58
CA PRO A 618 19.78 -35.47 -28.08
C PRO A 618 20.52 -36.39 -27.09
N ALA A 619 19.83 -36.84 -26.05
CA ALA A 619 20.37 -37.83 -25.14
C ALA A 619 19.31 -38.89 -24.84
N ALA A 620 18.78 -39.54 -25.88
CA ALA A 620 17.98 -40.78 -25.75
C ALA A 620 17.90 -41.57 -27.04
N VAL A 621 18.98 -41.59 -27.86
CA VAL A 621 19.07 -42.54 -28.99
C VAL A 621 20.51 -43.09 -29.03
N GLU A 622 20.87 -43.89 -28.04
CA GLU A 622 21.93 -44.89 -28.13
C GLU A 622 21.90 -45.82 -26.91
N ALA A 623 20.85 -46.63 -26.81
CA ALA A 623 20.89 -47.84 -26.00
C ALA A 623 19.88 -48.84 -26.56
N GLY A 624 20.17 -49.38 -27.71
CA GLY A 624 19.27 -50.34 -28.32
C GLY A 624 19.75 -50.94 -29.63
N SER A 625 21.08 -51.16 -29.81
CA SER A 625 21.55 -52.05 -30.87
C SER A 625 22.90 -52.64 -30.49
N GLY A 626 22.88 -53.86 -29.92
CA GLY A 626 24.08 -54.59 -29.64
C GLY A 626 23.89 -55.79 -28.74
N ALA A 627 23.21 -56.83 -29.23
CA ALA A 627 23.53 -58.20 -28.88
C ALA A 627 22.73 -59.13 -29.82
N GLY A 628 23.42 -59.73 -30.75
CA GLY A 628 22.97 -60.80 -31.58
C GLY A 628 22.89 -62.10 -30.81
#